data_5a234e7b28848a872962cf7b1b4b7e2f
#
_entry.id   5a234e7b28848a872962cf7b1b4b7e2f
#
_cell.length_a   1.000
_cell.length_b   1.000
_cell.length_c   1.000
_cell.angle_alpha   90.00
_cell.angle_beta   90.00
_cell.angle_gamma   90.00
#
_symmetry.space_group_name_H-M   'P 1'
#
loop_
_entity.id
_entity.type
_entity.pdbx_description
1 polymer ?
#
loop_
_entity_poly.entity_id
_entity_poly.type
_entity_poly.pdbx_seq_one_letter_code
_entity_poly.pdbx_strand_id
1 'polypeptide(L)'
;MSPPALASRPRPAPLPDQWTFWASTVVGNQNLGLLRPHGFSCSSRLSAFGSGQVTLPMEPGTLDGARLTNLWSYKIWAYYGARPYWCGVPSGIADDGSNYVSLTLTELSGYLNRRALDVAAGLRFDQVEQTEIARQLAAPVADVGVVLAVSAGPGFPRDRSYEYLEGESRGGLLANLSQVISGPEFRTEYDRDPAGAPRCTLRIAYPRVGGNSYLVLSVPGTATGYSAAWDADSLRTRTFAVGDLPEDAPEGAVRPVVVVDRPQPDLPRLDAVDSWEQTYLISTLTERANTNATIYAEPSLDLAATATLASPDPGTYRVGDDVTIRLVTPLLEDGLDVPGRLTQVDVSAGEGTVTWTVAVTVPAPRARPPLTARLTSVNQRVNAVFRRRMAPV
;
A
#
# COMPACT_ATOMS: atom_id res chain seq x y z
N MET A 1 -45.98 36.47 6.41
CA MET A 1 -44.80 36.16 7.24
C MET A 1 -43.68 35.83 6.29
N SER A 2 -42.67 36.70 6.15
CA SER A 2 -41.48 36.39 5.37
C SER A 2 -40.63 35.39 6.14
N PRO A 3 -40.05 34.38 5.50
CA PRO A 3 -39.16 33.46 6.17
C PRO A 3 -37.96 34.21 6.72
N PRO A 4 -37.42 33.81 7.90
CA PRO A 4 -36.26 34.45 8.48
C PRO A 4 -35.06 34.28 7.52
N ALA A 5 -34.36 35.39 7.27
CA ALA A 5 -33.13 35.38 6.50
C ALA A 5 -32.15 34.41 7.15
N LEU A 6 -31.78 33.33 6.44
CA LEU A 6 -30.73 32.45 6.84
C LEU A 6 -29.46 33.29 7.01
N ALA A 7 -28.95 33.36 8.24
CA ALA A 7 -27.70 34.01 8.52
C ALA A 7 -26.61 33.41 7.60
N SER A 8 -26.01 34.26 6.81
CA SER A 8 -24.90 33.84 5.92
C SER A 8 -23.79 33.24 6.77
N ARG A 9 -23.62 31.94 6.72
CA ARG A 9 -22.43 31.29 7.30
C ARG A 9 -21.18 31.87 6.63
N PRO A 10 -20.12 32.12 7.38
CA PRO A 10 -18.88 32.61 6.80
C PRO A 10 -18.42 31.62 5.70
N ARG A 11 -18.08 32.17 4.53
CA ARG A 11 -17.49 31.34 3.45
C ARG A 11 -16.18 30.74 3.95
N PRO A 12 -15.98 29.43 3.89
CA PRO A 12 -14.68 28.86 4.17
C PRO A 12 -13.63 29.39 3.20
N ALA A 13 -12.39 29.51 3.66
CA ALA A 13 -11.30 29.98 2.82
C ALA A 13 -11.10 29.02 1.63
N PRO A 14 -10.76 29.54 0.44
CA PRO A 14 -10.45 28.70 -0.71
C PRO A 14 -9.24 27.83 -0.44
N LEU A 15 -9.11 26.72 -1.19
CA LEU A 15 -7.90 25.91 -1.17
C LEU A 15 -6.68 26.74 -1.61
N PRO A 16 -5.47 26.39 -1.14
CA PRO A 16 -4.24 27.04 -1.60
C PRO A 16 -4.13 27.02 -3.12
N ASP A 17 -3.66 28.12 -3.71
CA ASP A 17 -3.55 28.35 -5.16
C ASP A 17 -2.75 27.27 -5.92
N GLN A 18 -1.98 26.46 -5.20
CA GLN A 18 -1.23 25.34 -5.77
C GLN A 18 -2.13 24.17 -6.22
N TRP A 19 -3.38 24.10 -5.75
CA TRP A 19 -4.31 23.03 -6.12
C TRP A 19 -5.29 23.51 -7.20
N THR A 20 -5.38 22.72 -8.26
CA THR A 20 -6.40 22.90 -9.31
C THR A 20 -7.12 21.59 -9.59
N PHE A 21 -8.42 21.69 -9.89
CA PHE A 21 -9.27 20.53 -10.07
C PHE A 21 -10.03 20.62 -11.39
N TRP A 22 -10.00 19.51 -12.14
CA TRP A 22 -10.70 19.40 -13.42
C TRP A 22 -11.60 18.17 -13.41
N ALA A 23 -12.83 18.35 -13.91
CA ALA A 23 -13.72 17.23 -14.19
C ALA A 23 -13.61 16.83 -15.66
N SER A 24 -13.62 15.54 -15.93
CA SER A 24 -13.75 14.98 -17.27
C SER A 24 -14.60 13.72 -17.25
N THR A 25 -15.16 13.32 -18.39
CA THR A 25 -15.88 12.06 -18.51
C THR A 25 -14.94 10.88 -18.25
N VAL A 26 -15.43 9.82 -17.61
CA VAL A 26 -14.65 8.59 -17.41
C VAL A 26 -14.31 7.97 -18.75
N VAL A 27 -15.31 7.77 -19.59
CA VAL A 27 -15.15 7.26 -20.96
C VAL A 27 -14.97 8.46 -21.90
N GLY A 28 -13.96 8.39 -22.77
CA GLY A 28 -13.68 9.43 -23.76
C GLY A 28 -12.90 10.64 -23.24
N ASN A 29 -12.70 10.77 -21.94
CA ASN A 29 -11.89 11.84 -21.28
C ASN A 29 -12.24 13.28 -21.72
N GLN A 30 -13.53 13.54 -22.05
CA GLN A 30 -13.99 14.87 -22.43
C GLN A 30 -13.94 15.81 -21.23
N ASN A 31 -13.39 17.00 -21.41
CA ASN A 31 -13.33 18.02 -20.37
C ASN A 31 -14.71 18.53 -20.05
N LEU A 32 -15.10 18.50 -18.77
CA LEU A 32 -16.37 19.01 -18.23
C LEU A 32 -16.22 20.36 -17.54
N GLY A 33 -15.00 20.78 -17.24
CA GLY A 33 -14.71 22.09 -16.67
C GLY A 33 -13.83 22.07 -15.44
N LEU A 34 -13.46 23.26 -15.00
CA LEU A 34 -12.71 23.53 -13.79
C LEU A 34 -13.63 23.45 -12.58
N LEU A 35 -13.20 22.78 -11.53
CA LEU A 35 -13.88 22.75 -10.25
C LEU A 35 -13.15 23.65 -9.24
N ARG A 36 -13.89 24.21 -8.30
CA ARG A 36 -13.37 25.05 -7.21
C ARG A 36 -13.82 24.50 -5.87
N PRO A 37 -13.23 23.38 -5.41
CA PRO A 37 -13.60 22.83 -4.13
C PRO A 37 -13.14 23.71 -2.96
N HIS A 38 -13.86 23.62 -1.85
CA HIS A 38 -13.45 24.18 -0.56
C HIS A 38 -12.64 23.22 0.29
N GLY A 39 -12.83 21.92 0.06
CA GLY A 39 -12.12 20.86 0.75
C GLY A 39 -11.76 19.75 -0.20
N PHE A 40 -10.61 19.16 0.01
CA PHE A 40 -10.11 18.02 -0.73
C PHE A 40 -9.32 17.12 0.19
N SER A 41 -9.56 15.83 0.09
CA SER A 41 -8.65 14.83 0.66
C SER A 41 -8.50 13.67 -0.30
N CYS A 42 -7.34 13.05 -0.31
CA CYS A 42 -7.11 11.81 -1.03
C CYS A 42 -6.08 10.94 -0.33
N SER A 43 -6.16 9.66 -0.58
CA SER A 43 -5.17 8.69 -0.15
C SER A 43 -4.63 7.90 -1.33
N SER A 44 -3.33 7.63 -1.31
CA SER A 44 -2.65 6.68 -2.20
C SER A 44 -2.10 5.55 -1.36
N ARG A 45 -2.26 4.30 -1.80
CA ARG A 45 -1.89 3.11 -1.03
C ARG A 45 -1.07 2.14 -1.85
N LEU A 46 -0.14 1.46 -1.19
CA LEU A 46 0.62 0.37 -1.77
C LEU A 46 -0.22 -0.92 -1.76
N SER A 47 -0.31 -1.60 -2.89
CA SER A 47 -1.05 -2.86 -3.07
C SER A 47 -2.52 -2.79 -2.63
N ALA A 48 -3.09 -1.59 -2.71
CA ALA A 48 -4.50 -1.31 -2.48
C ALA A 48 -4.91 -0.06 -3.30
N PHE A 49 -6.21 0.18 -3.41
CA PHE A 49 -6.74 1.34 -4.10
C PHE A 49 -7.06 2.45 -3.10
N GLY A 50 -6.73 3.67 -3.49
CA GLY A 50 -6.99 4.85 -2.69
C GLY A 50 -8.44 5.31 -2.72
N SER A 51 -8.73 6.28 -1.88
CA SER A 51 -10.02 6.97 -1.79
C SER A 51 -9.80 8.47 -1.65
N GLY A 52 -10.84 9.25 -1.83
CA GLY A 52 -10.77 10.70 -1.64
C GLY A 52 -12.14 11.29 -1.31
N GLN A 53 -12.11 12.56 -1.02
CA GLN A 53 -13.29 13.37 -0.79
C GLN A 53 -13.08 14.76 -1.37
N VAL A 54 -14.12 15.31 -1.96
CA VAL A 54 -14.15 16.68 -2.47
C VAL A 54 -15.40 17.38 -1.99
N THR A 55 -15.25 18.56 -1.41
CA THR A 55 -16.39 19.40 -1.01
C THR A 55 -16.51 20.55 -2.00
N LEU A 56 -17.63 20.61 -2.70
CA LEU A 56 -17.92 21.60 -3.74
C LEU A 56 -19.01 22.58 -3.28
N PRO A 57 -18.88 23.87 -3.58
CA PRO A 57 -19.96 24.82 -3.38
C PRO A 57 -21.07 24.58 -4.42
N MET A 58 -22.32 24.74 -4.01
CA MET A 58 -23.50 24.72 -4.87
C MET A 58 -23.70 26.10 -5.51
N GLU A 59 -22.74 26.55 -6.31
CA GLU A 59 -22.78 27.85 -7.00
C GLU A 59 -23.06 27.66 -8.50
N PRO A 60 -23.67 28.66 -9.18
CA PRO A 60 -23.76 28.66 -10.63
C PRO A 60 -22.38 28.54 -11.30
N GLY A 61 -22.24 27.63 -12.25
CA GLY A 61 -20.96 27.36 -12.94
C GLY A 61 -20.20 26.17 -12.41
N THR A 62 -20.60 25.58 -11.28
CA THR A 62 -20.21 24.21 -10.89
C THR A 62 -20.92 23.21 -11.81
N LEU A 63 -20.48 21.97 -11.85
CA LEU A 63 -21.22 20.89 -12.52
C LEU A 63 -22.68 20.93 -12.07
N ASP A 64 -23.62 20.90 -13.04
CA ASP A 64 -25.03 20.91 -12.71
C ASP A 64 -25.43 19.71 -11.84
N GLY A 65 -26.50 19.83 -11.07
CA GLY A 65 -26.92 18.79 -10.14
C GLY A 65 -27.18 17.44 -10.82
N ALA A 66 -27.65 17.43 -12.06
CA ALA A 66 -27.89 16.22 -12.82
C ALA A 66 -26.56 15.49 -13.14
N ARG A 67 -25.49 16.23 -13.40
CA ARG A 67 -24.16 15.66 -13.60
C ARG A 67 -23.53 15.21 -12.30
N LEU A 68 -23.67 16.00 -11.23
CA LEU A 68 -23.14 15.64 -9.92
C LEU A 68 -23.71 14.31 -9.40
N THR A 69 -25.01 14.07 -9.64
CA THR A 69 -25.68 12.83 -9.21
C THR A 69 -25.43 11.63 -10.13
N ASN A 70 -24.91 11.86 -11.34
CA ASN A 70 -24.57 10.78 -12.26
C ASN A 70 -23.18 10.17 -11.91
N LEU A 71 -23.13 9.52 -10.76
CA LEU A 71 -21.91 8.92 -10.22
C LEU A 71 -21.32 7.92 -11.23
N TRP A 72 -20.00 7.77 -11.20
CA TRP A 72 -19.22 6.93 -12.13
C TRP A 72 -19.20 7.38 -13.60
N SER A 73 -19.90 8.45 -13.96
CA SER A 73 -19.86 8.98 -15.35
C SER A 73 -18.73 9.98 -15.59
N TYR A 74 -18.20 10.56 -14.52
CA TYR A 74 -17.12 11.52 -14.57
C TYR A 74 -16.05 11.24 -13.53
N LYS A 75 -14.86 11.77 -13.77
CA LYS A 75 -13.69 11.69 -12.89
C LYS A 75 -13.17 13.07 -12.58
N ILE A 76 -12.58 13.20 -11.41
CA ILE A 76 -12.00 14.45 -10.92
C ILE A 76 -10.49 14.26 -10.84
N TRP A 77 -9.78 15.11 -11.55
CA TRP A 77 -8.35 15.25 -11.50
C TRP A 77 -7.97 16.32 -10.49
N ALA A 78 -7.12 15.99 -9.55
CA ALA A 78 -6.46 16.93 -8.65
C ALA A 78 -5.04 17.17 -9.16
N TYR A 79 -4.68 18.44 -9.38
CA TYR A 79 -3.34 18.85 -9.78
C TYR A 79 -2.70 19.61 -8.64
N TYR A 80 -1.41 19.37 -8.45
CA TYR A 80 -0.56 20.21 -7.62
C TYR A 80 0.42 20.98 -8.52
N GLY A 81 0.27 22.26 -8.59
CA GLY A 81 0.90 23.07 -9.64
C GLY A 81 0.49 22.59 -11.04
N ALA A 82 1.46 22.32 -11.89
CA ALA A 82 1.22 21.82 -13.24
C ALA A 82 1.13 20.28 -13.34
N ARG A 83 1.31 19.55 -12.26
CA ARG A 83 1.41 18.06 -12.28
C ARG A 83 0.10 17.40 -11.85
N PRO A 84 -0.43 16.43 -12.60
CA PRO A 84 -1.48 15.56 -12.08
C PRO A 84 -0.97 14.88 -10.82
N TYR A 85 -1.75 14.97 -9.75
CA TYR A 85 -1.38 14.39 -8.47
C TYR A 85 -2.23 13.18 -8.12
N TRP A 86 -3.54 13.27 -8.37
CA TRP A 86 -4.50 12.23 -8.04
C TRP A 86 -5.72 12.29 -8.96
N CYS A 87 -6.39 11.14 -9.17
CA CYS A 87 -7.60 11.05 -9.95
C CYS A 87 -8.57 10.06 -9.33
N GLY A 88 -9.81 10.49 -9.13
CA GLY A 88 -10.86 9.64 -8.60
C GLY A 88 -12.20 9.83 -9.29
N VAL A 89 -13.04 8.82 -9.15
CA VAL A 89 -14.41 8.79 -9.66
C VAL A 89 -15.36 8.95 -8.48
N PRO A 90 -16.35 9.84 -8.57
CA PRO A 90 -17.38 9.93 -7.53
C PRO A 90 -18.17 8.62 -7.40
N SER A 91 -18.14 8.07 -6.21
CA SER A 91 -18.85 6.86 -5.82
C SER A 91 -19.99 7.12 -4.83
N GLY A 92 -20.02 8.31 -4.26
CA GLY A 92 -21.08 8.78 -3.37
C GLY A 92 -21.18 10.30 -3.37
N ILE A 93 -22.34 10.80 -3.03
CA ILE A 93 -22.63 12.21 -2.85
C ILE A 93 -23.46 12.38 -1.57
N ALA A 94 -23.10 13.37 -0.77
CA ALA A 94 -23.86 13.78 0.39
C ALA A 94 -24.18 15.28 0.29
N ASP A 95 -25.45 15.61 0.50
CA ASP A 95 -25.96 16.96 0.63
C ASP A 95 -26.58 17.07 2.04
N ASP A 96 -26.04 17.94 2.86
CA ASP A 96 -26.49 18.17 4.25
C ASP A 96 -27.43 19.37 4.37
N GLY A 97 -27.90 19.87 3.24
CA GLY A 97 -28.74 21.09 3.18
C GLY A 97 -27.93 22.37 3.39
N SER A 98 -26.61 22.30 3.41
CA SER A 98 -25.74 23.46 3.35
C SER A 98 -25.57 23.93 1.89
N ASN A 99 -24.81 25.00 1.69
CA ASN A 99 -24.47 25.44 0.33
C ASN A 99 -23.34 24.60 -0.29
N TYR A 100 -23.06 23.42 0.24
CA TYR A 100 -21.99 22.53 -0.18
C TYR A 100 -22.48 21.10 -0.37
N VAL A 101 -21.87 20.40 -1.31
CA VAL A 101 -22.01 18.95 -1.48
C VAL A 101 -20.66 18.28 -1.27
N SER A 102 -20.69 17.13 -0.64
CA SER A 102 -19.52 16.29 -0.40
C SER A 102 -19.57 15.09 -1.32
N LEU A 103 -18.55 14.93 -2.15
CA LEU A 103 -18.35 13.80 -3.04
C LEU A 103 -17.36 12.83 -2.41
N THR A 104 -17.77 11.59 -2.21
CA THR A 104 -16.83 10.49 -1.91
C THR A 104 -16.27 9.99 -3.21
N LEU A 105 -14.94 9.86 -3.30
CA LEU A 105 -14.23 9.45 -4.50
C LEU A 105 -13.55 8.11 -4.29
N THR A 106 -13.60 7.27 -5.30
CA THR A 106 -12.77 6.08 -5.42
C THR A 106 -11.65 6.37 -6.41
N GLU A 107 -10.42 6.03 -6.09
CA GLU A 107 -9.30 6.13 -7.02
C GLU A 107 -9.64 5.48 -8.35
N LEU A 108 -9.25 6.07 -9.48
CA LEU A 108 -9.71 5.62 -10.82
C LEU A 108 -9.36 4.15 -11.10
N SER A 109 -8.18 3.68 -10.68
CA SER A 109 -7.78 2.27 -10.78
C SER A 109 -8.61 1.34 -9.89
N GLY A 110 -9.24 1.87 -8.83
CA GLY A 110 -10.18 1.17 -7.96
C GLY A 110 -11.46 0.72 -8.69
N TYR A 111 -11.65 1.10 -9.95
CA TYR A 111 -12.63 0.49 -10.84
C TYR A 111 -12.59 -1.04 -10.82
N LEU A 112 -11.42 -1.63 -10.62
CA LEU A 112 -11.27 -3.09 -10.51
C LEU A 112 -12.11 -3.70 -9.37
N ASN A 113 -12.39 -2.95 -8.31
CA ASN A 113 -13.27 -3.40 -7.22
C ASN A 113 -14.75 -3.50 -7.65
N ARG A 114 -15.09 -2.96 -8.83
CA ARG A 114 -16.43 -3.02 -9.44
C ARG A 114 -16.50 -4.02 -10.58
N ARG A 115 -15.40 -4.74 -10.85
CA ARG A 115 -15.31 -5.74 -11.92
C ARG A 115 -15.29 -7.15 -11.34
N ALA A 116 -16.31 -7.92 -11.67
CA ALA A 116 -16.31 -9.35 -11.40
C ALA A 116 -15.34 -10.08 -12.35
N LEU A 117 -15.00 -11.31 -12.00
CA LEU A 117 -14.33 -12.22 -12.92
C LEU A 117 -15.39 -12.87 -13.84
N ASP A 118 -15.60 -12.25 -14.99
CA ASP A 118 -16.63 -12.58 -15.99
C ASP A 118 -16.12 -13.47 -17.14
N VAL A 119 -15.13 -14.30 -16.86
CA VAL A 119 -14.56 -15.28 -17.79
C VAL A 119 -15.21 -16.63 -17.52
N ALA A 120 -16.10 -17.10 -18.42
CA ALA A 120 -16.95 -18.27 -18.21
C ALA A 120 -16.17 -19.57 -17.88
N ALA A 121 -14.93 -19.72 -18.37
CA ALA A 121 -14.05 -20.83 -18.04
C ALA A 121 -13.22 -20.62 -16.75
N GLY A 122 -13.43 -19.48 -16.05
CA GLY A 122 -12.52 -19.04 -15.01
C GLY A 122 -11.14 -18.63 -15.59
N LEU A 123 -10.19 -18.36 -14.71
CA LEU A 123 -8.78 -18.18 -15.07
C LEU A 123 -7.96 -19.25 -14.37
N ARG A 124 -7.24 -20.03 -15.13
CA ARG A 124 -6.32 -21.06 -14.63
C ARG A 124 -4.91 -20.75 -15.09
N PHE A 125 -3.98 -20.78 -14.14
CA PHE A 125 -2.57 -20.50 -14.36
C PHE A 125 -1.75 -21.66 -13.77
N ASP A 126 -1.01 -22.33 -14.65
CA ASP A 126 -0.13 -23.44 -14.28
C ASP A 126 1.31 -22.97 -14.54
N GLN A 127 2.11 -22.76 -13.48
CA GLN A 127 3.49 -22.25 -13.52
C GLN A 127 3.62 -20.91 -14.32
N VAL A 128 2.64 -20.03 -14.18
CA VAL A 128 2.65 -18.73 -14.83
C VAL A 128 3.30 -17.69 -13.92
N GLU A 129 4.11 -16.83 -14.50
CA GLU A 129 4.76 -15.74 -13.79
C GLU A 129 3.70 -14.82 -13.13
N GLN A 130 3.88 -14.51 -11.85
CA GLN A 130 2.84 -13.83 -11.04
C GLN A 130 2.50 -12.42 -11.50
N THR A 131 3.42 -11.69 -12.13
CA THR A 131 3.12 -10.37 -12.70
C THR A 131 2.25 -10.49 -13.94
N GLU A 132 2.34 -11.60 -14.69
CA GLU A 132 1.43 -11.90 -15.79
C GLU A 132 0.02 -12.25 -15.27
N ILE A 133 -0.08 -13.00 -14.16
CA ILE A 133 -1.36 -13.25 -13.49
C ILE A 133 -1.99 -11.91 -13.06
N ALA A 134 -1.20 -11.06 -12.40
CA ALA A 134 -1.63 -9.73 -12.00
C ALA A 134 -2.07 -8.86 -13.18
N ARG A 135 -1.35 -8.94 -14.33
CA ARG A 135 -1.69 -8.24 -15.56
C ARG A 135 -3.06 -8.65 -16.09
N GLN A 136 -3.37 -9.93 -16.08
CA GLN A 136 -4.68 -10.43 -16.56
C GLN A 136 -5.82 -10.04 -15.61
N LEU A 137 -5.59 -10.07 -14.29
CA LEU A 137 -6.57 -9.57 -13.31
C LEU A 137 -6.84 -8.08 -13.50
N ALA A 138 -5.79 -7.30 -13.77
CA ALA A 138 -5.86 -5.85 -13.88
C ALA A 138 -6.28 -5.34 -15.27
N ALA A 139 -6.31 -6.18 -16.31
CA ALA A 139 -6.58 -5.77 -17.69
C ALA A 139 -7.81 -4.85 -17.89
N PRO A 140 -8.94 -5.03 -17.17
CA PRO A 140 -10.10 -4.15 -17.34
C PRO A 140 -9.91 -2.69 -16.93
N VAL A 141 -8.81 -2.29 -16.29
CA VAL A 141 -8.56 -0.85 -16.02
C VAL A 141 -8.51 0.00 -17.28
N ALA A 142 -8.22 -0.62 -18.41
CA ALA A 142 -8.22 0.05 -19.73
C ALA A 142 -9.60 0.61 -20.10
N ASP A 143 -10.69 0.00 -19.63
CA ASP A 143 -12.07 0.43 -19.91
C ASP A 143 -12.34 1.87 -19.41
N VAL A 144 -11.61 2.30 -18.39
CA VAL A 144 -11.72 3.65 -17.80
C VAL A 144 -10.51 4.54 -18.14
N GLY A 145 -9.69 4.12 -19.10
CA GLY A 145 -8.53 4.88 -19.59
C GLY A 145 -7.33 4.88 -18.64
N VAL A 146 -7.23 3.89 -17.75
CA VAL A 146 -6.02 3.66 -16.94
C VAL A 146 -5.03 2.83 -17.76
N VAL A 147 -3.81 3.30 -17.84
CA VAL A 147 -2.71 2.57 -18.48
C VAL A 147 -2.21 1.49 -17.53
N LEU A 148 -2.05 0.28 -18.02
CA LEU A 148 -1.47 -0.81 -17.26
C LEU A 148 0.03 -0.93 -17.61
N ALA A 149 0.89 -0.73 -16.62
CA ALA A 149 2.34 -0.88 -16.74
C ALA A 149 2.82 -2.02 -15.82
N VAL A 150 3.28 -3.10 -16.44
CA VAL A 150 3.77 -4.27 -15.73
C VAL A 150 5.26 -4.42 -15.96
N SER A 151 6.04 -4.46 -14.90
CA SER A 151 7.48 -4.73 -14.95
C SER A 151 7.69 -6.22 -14.70
N ALA A 152 8.20 -6.92 -15.71
CA ALA A 152 8.64 -8.29 -15.52
C ALA A 152 9.85 -8.33 -14.58
N GLY A 153 9.71 -9.04 -13.49
CA GLY A 153 10.80 -9.33 -12.57
C GLY A 153 11.46 -10.67 -12.87
N PRO A 154 12.47 -11.08 -12.10
CA PRO A 154 12.96 -12.44 -12.13
C PRO A 154 11.79 -13.37 -11.82
N GLY A 155 11.50 -14.28 -12.74
CA GLY A 155 10.28 -15.10 -12.73
C GLY A 155 9.98 -15.73 -11.36
N PHE A 156 8.77 -15.55 -10.90
CA PHE A 156 8.24 -16.26 -9.75
C PHE A 156 6.92 -16.93 -10.18
N PRO A 157 7.01 -18.10 -10.81
CA PRO A 157 5.86 -18.79 -11.35
C PRO A 157 4.94 -19.29 -10.22
N ARG A 158 3.65 -19.27 -10.48
CA ARG A 158 2.62 -19.73 -9.54
C ARG A 158 1.56 -20.52 -10.25
N ASP A 159 0.99 -21.45 -9.48
CA ASP A 159 -0.26 -22.08 -9.83
C ASP A 159 -1.40 -21.32 -9.17
N ARG A 160 -2.37 -20.90 -9.95
CA ARG A 160 -3.56 -20.21 -9.47
C ARG A 160 -4.79 -20.61 -10.28
N SER A 161 -5.90 -20.73 -9.59
CA SER A 161 -7.20 -20.91 -10.20
C SER A 161 -8.18 -19.91 -9.62
N TYR A 162 -8.91 -19.24 -10.46
CA TYR A 162 -9.98 -18.31 -10.11
C TYR A 162 -11.24 -18.74 -10.83
N GLU A 163 -12.29 -18.99 -10.09
CA GLU A 163 -13.54 -19.48 -10.67
C GLU A 163 -14.39 -18.35 -11.25
N TYR A 164 -15.26 -18.70 -12.17
CA TYR A 164 -16.23 -17.77 -12.73
C TYR A 164 -17.16 -17.25 -11.65
N LEU A 165 -17.29 -15.92 -11.54
CA LEU A 165 -18.14 -15.23 -10.57
C LEU A 165 -17.92 -15.68 -9.10
N GLU A 166 -16.68 -15.91 -8.72
CA GLU A 166 -16.28 -16.39 -7.38
C GLU A 166 -16.73 -15.48 -6.21
N GLY A 167 -17.47 -14.42 -6.50
CA GLY A 167 -17.96 -13.47 -5.49
C GLY A 167 -16.95 -12.40 -5.12
N GLU A 168 -15.70 -12.54 -5.50
CA GLU A 168 -14.66 -11.54 -5.30
C GLU A 168 -14.43 -10.70 -6.56
N SER A 169 -14.14 -9.42 -6.36
CA SER A 169 -13.83 -8.53 -7.46
C SER A 169 -12.40 -8.77 -7.98
N ARG A 170 -12.13 -8.41 -9.24
CA ARG A 170 -10.76 -8.46 -9.80
C ARG A 170 -9.78 -7.63 -8.99
N GLY A 171 -10.23 -6.53 -8.38
CA GLY A 171 -9.43 -5.72 -7.46
C GLY A 171 -9.08 -6.45 -6.19
N GLY A 172 -10.03 -7.18 -5.60
CA GLY A 172 -9.79 -8.04 -4.44
C GLY A 172 -8.83 -9.17 -4.77
N LEU A 173 -9.03 -9.88 -5.88
CA LEU A 173 -8.11 -10.93 -6.33
C LEU A 173 -6.68 -10.42 -6.56
N LEU A 174 -6.53 -9.21 -7.13
CA LEU A 174 -5.22 -8.57 -7.31
C LEU A 174 -4.58 -8.23 -5.96
N ALA A 175 -5.35 -7.67 -5.02
CA ALA A 175 -4.87 -7.38 -3.68
C ALA A 175 -4.43 -8.66 -2.94
N ASN A 176 -5.22 -9.73 -3.01
CA ASN A 176 -4.89 -11.04 -2.43
C ASN A 176 -3.60 -11.61 -3.03
N LEU A 177 -3.42 -11.50 -4.35
CA LEU A 177 -2.18 -11.94 -5.00
C LEU A 177 -0.97 -11.14 -4.50
N SER A 178 -1.15 -9.88 -4.16
CA SER A 178 -0.07 -9.03 -3.62
C SER A 178 0.28 -9.34 -2.16
N GLN A 179 -0.65 -9.91 -1.40
CA GLN A 179 -0.45 -10.25 0.01
C GLN A 179 0.27 -11.58 0.23
N VAL A 180 0.36 -12.45 -0.79
CA VAL A 180 1.08 -13.70 -0.64
C VAL A 180 2.58 -13.47 -0.48
N ILE A 181 3.27 -14.42 0.14
CA ILE A 181 4.74 -14.38 0.27
C ILE A 181 5.36 -14.17 -1.11
N SER A 182 6.19 -13.15 -1.23
CA SER A 182 6.78 -12.73 -2.51
C SER A 182 5.75 -12.41 -3.60
N GLY A 183 4.58 -11.88 -3.21
CA GLY A 183 3.58 -11.39 -4.17
C GLY A 183 4.06 -10.14 -4.92
N PRO A 184 3.48 -9.83 -6.08
CA PRO A 184 3.77 -8.61 -6.80
C PRO A 184 3.16 -7.42 -6.04
N GLU A 185 3.82 -6.28 -6.11
CA GLU A 185 3.26 -5.04 -5.59
C GLU A 185 2.60 -4.23 -6.71
N PHE A 186 1.64 -3.39 -6.35
CA PHE A 186 1.07 -2.42 -7.28
C PHE A 186 0.82 -1.06 -6.62
N ARG A 187 0.80 -0.03 -7.45
CA ARG A 187 0.42 1.34 -7.08
C ARG A 187 -0.18 2.08 -8.27
N THR A 188 -0.95 3.11 -8.00
CA THR A 188 -1.39 4.04 -9.03
C THR A 188 -0.44 5.22 -9.13
N GLU A 189 -0.09 5.60 -10.35
CA GLU A 189 0.77 6.74 -10.65
C GLU A 189 0.01 7.74 -11.54
N TYR A 190 0.36 9.02 -11.38
CA TYR A 190 -0.25 10.11 -12.13
C TYR A 190 0.84 10.95 -12.79
N ASP A 191 0.76 11.09 -14.07
CA ASP A 191 1.71 11.87 -14.88
C ASP A 191 1.01 12.49 -16.09
N ARG A 192 1.79 13.03 -17.03
CA ARG A 192 1.31 13.46 -18.32
C ARG A 192 1.80 12.48 -19.39
N ASP A 193 0.95 12.24 -20.36
CA ASP A 193 1.37 11.53 -21.56
C ASP A 193 2.27 12.40 -22.44
N PRO A 194 2.88 11.87 -23.51
CA PRO A 194 3.71 12.65 -24.44
C PRO A 194 2.98 13.82 -25.11
N ALA A 195 1.65 13.77 -25.20
CA ALA A 195 0.83 14.86 -25.73
C ALA A 195 0.48 15.91 -24.67
N GLY A 196 0.91 15.71 -23.40
CA GLY A 196 0.66 16.62 -22.29
C GLY A 196 -0.67 16.37 -21.57
N ALA A 197 -1.48 15.40 -21.99
CA ALA A 197 -2.73 15.06 -21.31
C ALA A 197 -2.48 14.30 -19.99
N PRO A 198 -3.36 14.47 -18.98
CA PRO A 198 -3.21 13.75 -17.71
C PRO A 198 -3.42 12.25 -17.93
N ARG A 199 -2.54 11.46 -17.34
CA ARG A 199 -2.52 10.01 -17.43
C ARG A 199 -2.52 9.38 -16.06
N CYS A 200 -3.37 8.37 -15.87
CA CYS A 200 -3.39 7.49 -14.72
C CYS A 200 -2.80 6.14 -15.13
N THR A 201 -1.83 5.65 -14.40
CA THR A 201 -1.13 4.39 -14.68
C THR A 201 -1.22 3.47 -13.47
N LEU A 202 -1.76 2.27 -13.62
CA LEU A 202 -1.63 1.19 -12.64
C LEU A 202 -0.31 0.46 -12.92
N ARG A 203 0.66 0.65 -12.04
CA ARG A 203 1.97 -0.01 -12.13
C ARG A 203 1.98 -1.25 -11.26
N ILE A 204 2.38 -2.36 -11.85
CA ILE A 204 2.57 -3.65 -11.17
C ILE A 204 4.02 -4.07 -11.35
N ALA A 205 4.68 -4.50 -10.30
CA ALA A 205 6.05 -4.98 -10.38
C ALA A 205 6.36 -6.06 -9.34
N TYR A 206 7.35 -6.89 -9.65
CA TYR A 206 7.96 -7.84 -8.74
C TYR A 206 9.48 -7.66 -8.79
N PRO A 207 10.18 -7.72 -7.68
CA PRO A 207 9.70 -8.00 -6.32
C PRO A 207 8.96 -6.82 -5.67
N ARG A 208 9.04 -5.62 -6.25
CA ARG A 208 8.42 -4.42 -5.67
C ARG A 208 8.26 -3.30 -6.68
N VAL A 209 7.30 -2.40 -6.43
CA VAL A 209 7.20 -1.09 -7.09
C VAL A 209 8.01 -0.04 -6.31
N GLY A 210 8.46 1.02 -7.00
CA GLY A 210 9.17 2.14 -6.38
C GLY A 210 10.68 1.93 -6.28
N GLY A 211 11.33 2.85 -5.63
CA GLY A 211 12.78 2.92 -5.50
C GLY A 211 13.20 3.51 -4.16
N ASN A 212 14.47 3.88 -4.04
CA ASN A 212 14.96 4.54 -2.84
C ASN A 212 14.49 6.00 -2.81
N SER A 213 13.98 6.42 -1.67
CA SER A 213 13.64 7.80 -1.36
C SER A 213 14.66 8.37 -0.37
N TYR A 214 14.89 9.68 -0.45
CA TYR A 214 15.70 10.39 0.54
C TYR A 214 14.89 10.79 1.79
N LEU A 215 13.62 10.34 1.89
CA LEU A 215 12.78 10.64 3.04
C LEU A 215 13.29 9.91 4.28
N VAL A 216 13.60 10.68 5.33
CA VAL A 216 13.98 10.17 6.64
C VAL A 216 12.94 10.61 7.66
N LEU A 217 12.30 9.66 8.31
CA LEU A 217 11.39 9.89 9.42
C LEU A 217 12.13 9.71 10.74
N SER A 218 12.39 10.79 11.45
CA SER A 218 13.13 10.77 12.72
C SER A 218 12.19 10.78 13.91
N VAL A 219 12.45 9.94 14.90
CA VAL A 219 11.80 9.92 16.20
C VAL A 219 12.88 10.12 17.28
N PRO A 220 12.83 11.21 18.06
CA PRO A 220 11.97 12.38 17.92
C PRO A 220 12.34 13.21 16.67
N GLY A 221 11.40 13.99 16.16
CA GLY A 221 11.67 14.94 15.09
C GLY A 221 10.55 15.03 14.05
N THR A 222 10.76 14.49 12.84
CA THR A 222 9.79 14.60 11.74
C THR A 222 8.60 13.67 11.89
N ALA A 223 8.72 12.56 12.62
CA ALA A 223 7.59 11.68 12.90
C ALA A 223 6.66 12.31 13.95
N THR A 224 5.37 12.33 13.66
CA THR A 224 4.31 12.79 14.57
C THR A 224 3.77 11.68 15.44
N GLY A 225 4.00 10.42 15.04
CA GLY A 225 3.64 9.24 15.81
C GLY A 225 4.45 8.04 15.35
N TYR A 226 4.68 7.12 16.26
CA TYR A 226 5.26 5.83 15.93
C TYR A 226 4.73 4.75 16.88
N SER A 227 4.75 3.52 16.42
CA SER A 227 4.63 2.32 17.25
C SER A 227 5.77 1.38 16.91
N ALA A 228 6.43 0.84 17.91
CA ALA A 228 7.47 -0.16 17.74
C ALA A 228 7.21 -1.29 18.72
N ALA A 229 6.97 -2.48 18.22
CA ALA A 229 6.77 -3.68 19.02
C ALA A 229 7.72 -4.76 18.53
N TRP A 230 8.44 -5.37 19.45
CA TRP A 230 9.21 -6.58 19.19
C TRP A 230 8.39 -7.76 19.69
N ASP A 231 8.07 -8.66 18.79
CA ASP A 231 7.30 -9.86 19.07
C ASP A 231 8.16 -11.11 18.80
N ALA A 232 8.24 -11.97 19.79
CA ALA A 232 8.96 -13.23 19.75
C ALA A 232 8.04 -14.46 19.70
N ASP A 233 6.72 -14.29 19.63
CA ASP A 233 5.77 -15.41 19.63
C ASP A 233 5.95 -16.33 18.42
N SER A 234 6.39 -15.75 17.31
CA SER A 234 6.68 -16.49 16.07
C SER A 234 8.14 -16.96 15.97
N LEU A 235 9.00 -16.55 16.92
CA LEU A 235 10.42 -16.92 16.93
C LEU A 235 10.57 -18.45 17.01
N ARG A 236 11.43 -18.99 16.14
CA ARG A 236 11.66 -20.43 16.07
C ARG A 236 13.11 -20.76 15.73
N THR A 237 13.63 -21.79 16.37
CA THR A 237 14.94 -22.38 16.05
C THR A 237 14.80 -23.71 15.30
N ARG A 238 13.58 -24.25 15.23
CA ARG A 238 13.27 -25.46 14.48
C ARG A 238 11.86 -25.37 13.86
N THR A 239 11.78 -25.62 12.57
CA THR A 239 10.55 -25.58 11.79
C THR A 239 10.23 -26.99 11.27
N PHE A 240 9.02 -27.46 11.54
CA PHE A 240 8.42 -28.64 10.94
C PHE A 240 7.44 -28.18 9.86
N ALA A 241 7.73 -28.53 8.63
CA ALA A 241 6.82 -28.30 7.51
C ALA A 241 6.05 -29.59 7.23
N VAL A 242 4.76 -29.59 7.45
CA VAL A 242 3.87 -30.74 7.24
C VAL A 242 3.04 -30.48 6.00
N GLY A 243 3.16 -31.37 5.02
CA GLY A 243 2.34 -31.34 3.82
C GLY A 243 1.04 -32.10 3.97
N ASP A 244 0.38 -32.30 2.85
CA ASP A 244 -0.86 -33.05 2.76
C ASP A 244 -0.67 -34.35 2.00
N LEU A 245 -1.68 -35.22 2.04
CA LEU A 245 -1.74 -36.46 1.26
C LEU A 245 -2.63 -36.22 0.04
N PRO A 246 -2.25 -36.73 -1.16
CA PRO A 246 -3.15 -36.74 -2.29
C PRO A 246 -4.45 -37.53 -1.95
N GLU A 247 -5.55 -37.18 -2.60
CA GLU A 247 -6.85 -37.85 -2.37
C GLU A 247 -6.81 -39.36 -2.63
N ASP A 248 -5.93 -39.81 -3.52
CA ASP A 248 -5.73 -41.21 -3.91
C ASP A 248 -4.61 -41.88 -3.10
N ALA A 249 -4.16 -41.27 -2.01
CA ALA A 249 -3.13 -41.86 -1.17
C ALA A 249 -3.58 -43.19 -0.58
N PRO A 250 -2.70 -44.21 -0.56
CA PRO A 250 -3.04 -45.51 0.03
C PRO A 250 -3.33 -45.38 1.54
N GLU A 251 -4.18 -46.28 2.05
CA GLU A 251 -4.51 -46.33 3.48
C GLU A 251 -3.23 -46.54 4.31
N GLY A 252 -3.03 -45.68 5.32
CA GLY A 252 -1.83 -45.70 6.15
C GLY A 252 -0.65 -44.85 5.60
N ALA A 253 -0.84 -44.16 4.50
CA ALA A 253 0.16 -43.17 4.02
C ALA A 253 0.48 -42.08 5.06
N VAL A 254 1.72 -41.74 5.20
CA VAL A 254 2.18 -40.70 6.14
C VAL A 254 2.37 -39.39 5.40
N ARG A 255 1.88 -38.30 5.99
CA ARG A 255 2.07 -36.95 5.44
C ARG A 255 3.58 -36.65 5.29
N PRO A 256 3.98 -36.02 4.20
CA PRO A 256 5.37 -35.59 4.05
C PRO A 256 5.71 -34.51 5.08
N VAL A 257 6.84 -34.68 5.75
CA VAL A 257 7.35 -33.74 6.76
C VAL A 257 8.80 -33.38 6.42
N VAL A 258 9.08 -32.08 6.44
CA VAL A 258 10.42 -31.55 6.32
C VAL A 258 10.77 -30.80 7.60
N VAL A 259 11.97 -31.03 8.12
CA VAL A 259 12.47 -30.38 9.33
C VAL A 259 13.66 -29.51 8.97
N VAL A 260 13.63 -28.26 9.39
CA VAL A 260 14.74 -27.31 9.23
C VAL A 260 15.16 -26.84 10.62
N ASP A 261 16.39 -27.14 10.99
CA ASP A 261 17.03 -26.69 12.23
C ASP A 261 17.89 -25.45 11.97
N ARG A 262 17.70 -24.42 12.79
CA ARG A 262 18.53 -23.21 12.84
C ARG A 262 18.85 -22.85 14.29
N PRO A 263 19.69 -23.67 14.97
CA PRO A 263 20.05 -23.41 16.35
C PRO A 263 20.77 -22.08 16.49
N GLN A 264 20.44 -21.32 17.52
CA GLN A 264 21.10 -20.09 17.90
C GLN A 264 21.72 -20.26 19.29
N PRO A 265 22.97 -19.81 19.51
CA PRO A 265 23.70 -20.08 20.77
C PRO A 265 22.99 -19.55 22.01
N ASP A 266 22.27 -18.44 21.87
CA ASP A 266 21.68 -17.71 23.00
C ASP A 266 20.16 -18.00 23.16
N LEU A 267 19.60 -18.89 22.34
CA LEU A 267 18.18 -19.22 22.38
C LEU A 267 17.96 -20.70 22.74
N PRO A 268 16.93 -20.99 23.54
CA PRO A 268 16.50 -22.37 23.73
C PRO A 268 15.92 -22.91 22.40
N ARG A 269 15.74 -24.20 22.33
CA ARG A 269 15.04 -24.81 21.23
C ARG A 269 13.58 -24.38 21.24
N LEU A 270 13.15 -23.74 20.15
CA LEU A 270 11.79 -23.26 19.90
C LEU A 270 11.27 -23.98 18.65
N ASP A 271 10.30 -24.85 18.84
CA ASP A 271 9.72 -25.65 17.76
C ASP A 271 8.46 -24.97 17.23
N ALA A 272 8.28 -24.98 15.91
CA ALA A 272 7.05 -24.59 15.27
C ALA A 272 6.64 -25.60 14.20
N VAL A 273 5.35 -25.83 14.08
CA VAL A 273 4.75 -26.73 13.09
C VAL A 273 3.89 -25.91 12.13
N ASP A 274 4.29 -25.90 10.88
CA ASP A 274 3.54 -25.24 9.80
C ASP A 274 2.88 -26.33 8.93
N SER A 275 1.58 -26.31 8.80
CA SER A 275 0.82 -27.23 7.96
C SER A 275 0.39 -26.54 6.66
N TRP A 276 0.58 -27.20 5.53
CA TRP A 276 0.18 -26.69 4.21
C TRP A 276 -0.76 -27.70 3.53
N GLU A 277 -2.00 -27.31 3.42
CA GLU A 277 -2.99 -28.02 2.62
C GLU A 277 -2.57 -28.07 1.14
N GLN A 278 -2.96 -29.14 0.46
CA GLN A 278 -2.71 -29.36 -0.97
C GLN A 278 -1.21 -29.26 -1.39
N THR A 279 -0.29 -29.50 -0.46
CA THR A 279 1.15 -29.50 -0.74
C THR A 279 1.71 -30.90 -0.54
N TYR A 280 1.99 -31.58 -1.64
CA TYR A 280 2.39 -32.98 -1.67
C TYR A 280 3.91 -33.16 -1.93
N LEU A 281 4.56 -32.17 -2.54
CA LEU A 281 5.96 -32.24 -2.95
C LEU A 281 6.92 -31.86 -1.84
N ILE A 282 7.86 -32.75 -1.52
CA ILE A 282 8.91 -32.50 -0.53
C ILE A 282 9.78 -31.28 -0.91
N SER A 283 10.06 -31.08 -2.21
CA SER A 283 10.81 -29.90 -2.66
C SER A 283 10.13 -28.58 -2.31
N THR A 284 8.82 -28.49 -2.53
CA THR A 284 8.02 -27.31 -2.17
C THR A 284 7.96 -27.10 -0.66
N LEU A 285 7.81 -28.19 0.11
CA LEU A 285 7.86 -28.12 1.57
C LEU A 285 9.23 -27.69 2.08
N THR A 286 10.31 -28.16 1.48
CA THR A 286 11.68 -27.78 1.84
C THR A 286 11.91 -26.29 1.62
N GLU A 287 11.46 -25.75 0.48
CA GLU A 287 11.57 -24.34 0.18
C GLU A 287 10.77 -23.48 1.19
N ARG A 288 9.53 -23.88 1.46
CA ARG A 288 8.66 -23.20 2.46
C ARG A 288 9.25 -23.27 3.86
N ALA A 289 9.73 -24.43 4.28
CA ALA A 289 10.37 -24.62 5.59
C ALA A 289 11.62 -23.74 5.75
N ASN A 290 12.48 -23.70 4.73
CA ASN A 290 13.67 -22.84 4.74
C ASN A 290 13.29 -21.35 4.76
N THR A 291 12.29 -20.97 4.01
CA THR A 291 11.78 -19.59 3.98
C THR A 291 11.26 -19.19 5.36
N ASN A 292 10.38 -20.00 5.96
CA ASN A 292 9.83 -19.73 7.29
C ASN A 292 10.90 -19.75 8.38
N ALA A 293 11.82 -20.73 8.34
CA ALA A 293 12.93 -20.79 9.26
C ALA A 293 13.86 -19.54 9.17
N THR A 294 13.93 -18.91 7.99
CA THR A 294 14.69 -17.66 7.81
C THR A 294 13.90 -16.46 8.31
N ILE A 295 12.60 -16.39 8.00
CA ILE A 295 11.74 -15.28 8.38
C ILE A 295 11.61 -15.17 9.90
N TYR A 296 11.43 -16.29 10.56
CA TYR A 296 11.17 -16.36 11.99
C TYR A 296 12.38 -16.74 12.85
N ALA A 297 13.58 -16.65 12.28
CA ALA A 297 14.82 -16.85 13.04
C ALA A 297 15.07 -15.74 14.07
N GLU A 298 14.40 -14.63 13.97
CA GLU A 298 14.58 -13.47 14.83
C GLU A 298 13.22 -12.91 15.26
N PRO A 299 13.15 -12.21 16.41
CA PRO A 299 11.94 -11.50 16.79
C PRO A 299 11.49 -10.57 15.66
N SER A 300 10.21 -10.58 15.38
CA SER A 300 9.65 -9.63 14.42
C SER A 300 9.64 -8.22 15.03
N LEU A 301 10.02 -7.24 14.24
CA LEU A 301 9.84 -5.84 14.58
C LEU A 301 8.64 -5.32 13.80
N ASP A 302 7.55 -5.10 14.47
CA ASP A 302 6.42 -4.34 13.94
C ASP A 302 6.67 -2.86 14.25
N LEU A 303 7.04 -2.13 13.20
CA LEU A 303 7.33 -0.71 13.27
C LEU A 303 6.47 0.02 12.26
N ALA A 304 5.63 0.88 12.76
CA ALA A 304 4.91 1.85 11.97
C ALA A 304 5.27 3.26 12.43
N ALA A 305 5.46 4.15 11.47
CA ALA A 305 5.68 5.56 11.75
C ALA A 305 4.76 6.41 10.86
N THR A 306 4.26 7.48 11.44
CA THR A 306 3.48 8.49 10.74
C THR A 306 4.18 9.83 10.85
N ALA A 307 4.13 10.63 9.81
CA ALA A 307 4.66 11.98 9.82
C ALA A 307 3.71 12.93 9.11
N THR A 308 3.61 14.14 9.64
CA THR A 308 2.96 15.25 8.94
C THR A 308 4.06 16.11 8.34
N LEU A 309 4.07 16.22 7.01
CA LEU A 309 5.10 16.95 6.29
C LEU A 309 4.62 18.37 5.97
N ALA A 310 5.38 19.38 6.36
CA ALA A 310 4.96 20.77 6.27
C ALA A 310 4.89 21.29 4.83
N SER A 311 5.67 20.79 3.90
CA SER A 311 5.65 21.14 2.48
C SER A 311 6.53 20.17 1.68
N PRO A 312 6.10 18.95 1.45
CA PRO A 312 6.84 18.09 0.54
C PRO A 312 6.61 18.58 -0.90
N ASP A 313 7.63 18.51 -1.72
CA ASP A 313 7.42 18.56 -3.17
C ASP A 313 6.73 17.23 -3.58
N PRO A 314 5.43 17.29 -3.99
CA PRO A 314 4.73 16.09 -4.39
C PRO A 314 5.42 15.48 -5.61
N GLY A 315 5.94 14.29 -5.44
CA GLY A 315 6.68 13.58 -6.48
C GLY A 315 8.12 13.24 -6.10
N THR A 316 8.63 13.75 -4.98
CA THR A 316 9.91 13.32 -4.41
C THR A 316 9.81 11.98 -3.71
N TYR A 317 8.61 11.57 -3.31
CA TYR A 317 8.32 10.25 -2.73
C TYR A 317 6.94 9.77 -3.18
N ARG A 318 6.77 8.47 -3.27
CA ARG A 318 5.53 7.80 -3.66
C ARG A 318 5.33 6.55 -2.81
N VAL A 319 4.09 6.11 -2.67
CA VAL A 319 3.82 4.80 -2.06
C VAL A 319 4.67 3.72 -2.73
N GLY A 320 5.24 2.84 -1.94
CA GLY A 320 6.15 1.82 -2.44
C GLY A 320 7.62 2.25 -2.52
N ASP A 321 7.96 3.50 -2.20
CA ASP A 321 9.35 3.91 -2.11
C ASP A 321 9.95 3.47 -0.76
N ASP A 322 11.25 3.17 -0.77
CA ASP A 322 12.00 2.88 0.45
C ASP A 322 12.32 4.20 1.15
N VAL A 323 12.11 4.22 2.45
CA VAL A 323 12.37 5.36 3.34
C VAL A 323 13.18 4.88 4.53
N THR A 324 13.85 5.78 5.23
CA THR A 324 14.56 5.45 6.47
C THR A 324 13.74 5.94 7.66
N ILE A 325 13.51 5.06 8.64
CA ILE A 325 12.99 5.44 9.95
C ILE A 325 14.17 5.46 10.91
N ARG A 326 14.43 6.62 11.49
CA ARG A 326 15.46 6.80 12.51
C ARG A 326 14.80 6.87 13.87
N LEU A 327 15.03 5.87 14.70
CA LEU A 327 14.51 5.78 16.06
C LEU A 327 15.60 6.12 17.06
N VAL A 328 15.37 7.15 17.87
CA VAL A 328 16.18 7.44 19.05
C VAL A 328 15.20 7.47 20.21
N THR A 329 15.21 6.46 21.05
CA THR A 329 14.27 6.28 22.16
C THR A 329 15.05 5.91 23.42
N PRO A 330 14.46 6.00 24.62
CA PRO A 330 15.14 5.54 25.84
C PRO A 330 15.60 4.08 25.78
N LEU A 331 14.94 3.24 24.98
CA LEU A 331 15.34 1.86 24.74
C LEU A 331 16.48 1.75 23.71
N LEU A 332 16.66 2.74 22.85
CA LEU A 332 17.59 2.78 21.73
C LEU A 332 18.34 4.12 21.75
N GLU A 333 19.11 4.38 22.80
CA GLU A 333 19.80 5.68 23.02
C GLU A 333 20.79 6.03 21.90
N ASP A 334 21.45 5.02 21.32
CA ASP A 334 22.39 5.21 20.20
C ASP A 334 21.66 5.38 18.84
N GLY A 335 20.34 5.27 18.83
CA GLY A 335 19.53 5.32 17.63
C GLY A 335 19.60 4.05 16.79
N LEU A 336 18.51 3.79 16.08
CA LEU A 336 18.38 2.69 15.14
C LEU A 336 17.82 3.22 13.81
N ASP A 337 18.59 3.05 12.74
CA ASP A 337 18.10 3.34 11.39
C ASP A 337 17.48 2.07 10.80
N VAL A 338 16.18 2.11 10.55
CA VAL A 338 15.41 0.98 10.02
C VAL A 338 14.92 1.33 8.63
N PRO A 339 15.22 0.50 7.61
CA PRO A 339 14.60 0.68 6.32
C PRO A 339 13.10 0.38 6.42
N GLY A 340 12.29 1.33 6.00
CA GLY A 340 10.84 1.24 5.94
C GLY A 340 10.33 1.33 4.52
N ARG A 341 9.05 1.04 4.38
CA ARG A 341 8.32 1.11 3.12
C ARG A 341 7.20 2.13 3.25
N LEU A 342 7.12 3.06 2.34
CA LEU A 342 6.02 4.03 2.29
C LEU A 342 4.77 3.32 1.79
N THR A 343 3.85 3.03 2.70
CA THR A 343 2.65 2.23 2.38
C THR A 343 1.42 3.07 2.11
N GLN A 344 1.39 4.31 2.63
CA GLN A 344 0.26 5.21 2.44
C GLN A 344 0.73 6.67 2.44
N VAL A 345 0.12 7.45 1.58
CA VAL A 345 0.23 8.92 1.55
C VAL A 345 -1.17 9.49 1.53
N ASP A 346 -1.51 10.26 2.56
CA ASP A 346 -2.76 10.99 2.66
C ASP A 346 -2.51 12.47 2.50
N VAL A 347 -3.37 13.12 1.77
CA VAL A 347 -3.38 14.58 1.61
C VAL A 347 -4.73 15.10 2.04
N SER A 348 -4.71 16.13 2.83
CA SER A 348 -5.91 16.89 3.19
C SER A 348 -5.64 18.37 2.95
N ALA A 349 -6.51 19.02 2.21
CA ALA A 349 -6.43 20.43 1.91
C ALA A 349 -7.78 21.10 2.23
N GLY A 350 -7.74 22.16 3.01
CA GLY A 350 -8.92 22.94 3.40
C GLY A 350 -8.53 24.17 4.21
N GLU A 351 -9.39 25.18 4.22
CA GLU A 351 -9.20 26.42 5.01
C GLU A 351 -7.83 27.08 4.85
N GLY A 352 -7.30 27.07 3.63
CA GLY A 352 -5.97 27.64 3.32
C GLY A 352 -4.78 26.80 3.77
N THR A 353 -4.99 25.63 4.33
CA THR A 353 -3.94 24.73 4.80
C THR A 353 -3.89 23.44 3.98
N VAL A 354 -2.70 22.86 3.86
CA VAL A 354 -2.48 21.53 3.28
C VAL A 354 -1.71 20.69 4.28
N THR A 355 -2.26 19.53 4.58
CA THR A 355 -1.62 18.55 5.46
C THR A 355 -1.28 17.30 4.65
N TRP A 356 -0.03 16.87 4.75
CA TRP A 356 0.49 15.66 4.15
C TRP A 356 0.80 14.67 5.26
N THR A 357 0.13 13.55 5.28
CA THR A 357 0.42 12.49 6.25
C THR A 357 0.94 11.28 5.50
N VAL A 358 2.08 10.78 5.93
CA VAL A 358 2.69 9.58 5.38
C VAL A 358 2.67 8.48 6.41
N ALA A 359 2.34 7.27 6.00
CA ALA A 359 2.46 6.07 6.81
C ALA A 359 3.53 5.17 6.23
N VAL A 360 4.45 4.78 7.08
CA VAL A 360 5.57 3.90 6.75
C VAL A 360 5.48 2.66 7.61
N THR A 361 5.60 1.51 6.98
CA THR A 361 5.73 0.25 7.70
C THR A 361 7.09 -0.37 7.39
N VAL A 362 7.60 -1.09 8.35
CA VAL A 362 8.76 -1.93 8.12
C VAL A 362 8.24 -3.22 7.48
N PRO A 363 8.63 -3.53 6.23
CA PRO A 363 8.18 -4.74 5.60
C PRO A 363 8.58 -5.95 6.44
N ALA A 364 7.68 -6.92 6.60
CA ALA A 364 8.01 -8.21 7.17
C ALA A 364 9.29 -8.77 6.51
N PRO A 365 10.13 -9.49 7.24
CA PRO A 365 11.51 -9.79 6.85
C PRO A 365 11.58 -10.59 5.53
N ARG A 366 11.70 -9.89 4.43
CA ARG A 366 11.91 -10.50 3.10
C ARG A 366 13.37 -10.70 2.75
N ALA A 367 14.30 -10.11 3.47
CA ALA A 367 15.76 -10.28 3.51
C ALA A 367 16.33 -9.11 4.32
N ARG A 368 16.31 -9.20 5.63
CA ARG A 368 17.05 -8.24 6.48
C ARG A 368 18.39 -8.81 6.84
N PRO A 369 19.44 -7.99 6.90
CA PRO A 369 20.58 -8.37 7.72
C PRO A 369 20.05 -8.58 9.15
N PRO A 370 20.47 -9.65 9.84
CA PRO A 370 20.02 -10.03 11.15
C PRO A 370 19.96 -8.84 12.10
N LEU A 371 18.84 -8.65 12.80
CA LEU A 371 18.73 -7.68 13.90
C LEU A 371 19.81 -7.94 14.96
N THR A 372 20.12 -9.21 15.20
CA THR A 372 21.23 -9.66 16.05
C THR A 372 22.57 -9.07 15.61
N ALA A 373 22.89 -9.00 14.32
CA ALA A 373 24.13 -8.38 13.85
C ALA A 373 24.16 -6.86 14.14
N ARG A 374 22.99 -6.20 14.12
CA ARG A 374 22.87 -4.78 14.43
C ARG A 374 22.85 -4.53 15.94
N LEU A 375 22.10 -5.32 16.72
CA LEU A 375 22.13 -5.27 18.18
C LEU A 375 23.50 -5.66 18.74
N THR A 376 24.18 -6.63 18.11
CA THR A 376 25.57 -6.98 18.49
C THR A 376 26.51 -5.81 18.19
N SER A 377 26.36 -5.08 17.10
CA SER A 377 27.15 -3.88 16.80
C SER A 377 26.84 -2.73 17.76
N VAL A 378 25.58 -2.55 18.15
CA VAL A 378 25.16 -1.59 19.17
C VAL A 378 25.72 -1.99 20.53
N ASN A 379 25.56 -3.25 20.95
CA ASN A 379 26.14 -3.76 22.19
C ASN A 379 27.67 -3.68 22.21
N GLN A 380 28.35 -3.92 21.10
CA GLN A 380 29.80 -3.74 21.00
C GLN A 380 30.20 -2.28 21.13
N ARG A 381 29.44 -1.33 20.57
CA ARG A 381 29.66 0.12 20.72
C ARG A 381 29.36 0.58 22.15
N VAL A 382 28.24 0.14 22.73
CA VAL A 382 27.89 0.40 24.14
C VAL A 382 28.98 -0.10 25.05
N ASN A 383 29.44 -1.34 24.90
CA ASN A 383 30.53 -1.90 25.68
C ASN A 383 31.87 -1.17 25.45
N ALA A 384 32.13 -0.66 24.25
CA ALA A 384 33.31 0.14 23.98
C ALA A 384 33.27 1.51 24.66
N VAL A 385 32.09 2.14 24.73
CA VAL A 385 31.88 3.41 25.47
C VAL A 385 32.00 3.20 26.96
N PHE A 386 31.42 2.13 27.52
CA PHE A 386 31.57 1.77 28.93
C PHE A 386 33.04 1.50 29.30
N ARG A 387 33.78 0.75 28.48
CA ARG A 387 35.22 0.50 28.71
C ARG A 387 36.06 1.77 28.64
N ARG A 388 35.69 2.75 27.77
CA ARG A 388 36.39 4.05 27.74
C ARG A 388 36.12 4.93 28.95
N ARG A 389 34.93 4.83 29.56
CA ARG A 389 34.58 5.59 30.77
C ARG A 389 35.11 4.97 32.06
N MET A 390 35.46 3.69 32.04
CA MET A 390 35.98 2.96 33.21
C MET A 390 37.48 2.77 33.14
N ALA A 391 38.19 3.30 32.13
CA ALA A 391 39.64 3.31 32.16
C ALA A 391 40.18 4.26 33.25
N PRO A 392 40.93 3.80 34.23
CA PRO A 392 41.47 4.70 35.24
C PRO A 392 42.41 5.70 34.59
N VAL A 393 42.34 6.94 35.03
CA VAL A 393 43.23 8.05 34.68
C VAL A 393 44.60 7.77 35.27
#